data_5942ec8ef4b387f8a8aaca6f9a7fc1aa
#
_entry.id   5942ec8ef4b387f8a8aaca6f9a7fc1aa
#
_cell.length_a   1.000
_cell.length_b   1.000
_cell.length_c   1.000
_cell.angle_alpha   90.00
_cell.angle_beta   90.00
_cell.angle_gamma   90.00
#
_symmetry.space_group_name_H-M   'P 1'
#
loop_
_entity.id
_entity.type
_entity.pdbx_description
1 polymer ?
#
loop_
_entity_poly.entity_id
_entity_poly.type
_entity_poly.pdbx_seq_one_letter_code
_entity_poly.pdbx_strand_id
1 'polypeptide(L)'
;MDTHSVKTRGMGWLRDLPDFRDYTPEHEKIEPLLAKINIAKPVAAKSLPGSVDLRAWCSPIEDQLDLGSCTAQAGAGLIEFYENRAFGTHTDVSRLFLYKATRNLLGWTGDTGAYLS
;
A
#
# COMPACT_ATOMS: atom_id res chain seq x y z
N MET A 1 2.08 38.80 12.86
CA MET A 1 2.67 37.50 13.30
C MET A 1 1.77 36.41 12.80
N ASP A 2 2.09 35.87 11.63
CA ASP A 2 1.31 34.72 11.07
C ASP A 2 1.63 33.47 11.86
N THR A 3 0.69 33.04 12.66
CA THR A 3 0.73 31.71 13.25
C THR A 3 0.52 30.68 12.11
N HIS A 4 1.60 30.12 11.61
CA HIS A 4 1.53 28.95 10.76
C HIS A 4 0.84 27.85 11.56
N SER A 5 -0.47 27.74 11.38
CA SER A 5 -1.23 26.55 11.81
C SER A 5 -0.63 25.37 11.08
N VAL A 6 0.15 24.55 11.77
CA VAL A 6 0.57 23.24 11.26
C VAL A 6 -0.70 22.43 11.07
N LYS A 7 -1.17 22.33 9.83
CA LYS A 7 -2.27 21.41 9.49
C LYS A 7 -1.79 20.00 9.79
N THR A 8 -2.29 19.42 10.87
CA THR A 8 -2.12 18.02 11.16
C THR A 8 -2.84 17.22 10.08
N ARG A 9 -2.10 16.42 9.32
CA ARG A 9 -2.69 15.51 8.34
C ARG A 9 -3.36 14.34 9.05
N GLY A 10 -4.45 13.86 8.51
CA GLY A 10 -5.17 12.71 9.06
C GLY A 10 -4.28 11.45 9.06
N MET A 11 -4.17 10.80 10.21
CA MET A 11 -3.45 9.53 10.39
C MET A 11 -4.48 8.43 10.52
N GLY A 12 -4.71 7.68 9.43
CA GLY A 12 -5.82 6.71 9.35
C GLY A 12 -5.40 5.24 9.48
N TRP A 13 -4.10 4.95 9.72
CA TRP A 13 -3.67 3.59 9.93
C TRP A 13 -4.01 3.12 11.36
N LEU A 14 -4.72 1.99 11.44
CA LEU A 14 -4.98 1.28 12.68
C LEU A 14 -4.12 0.02 12.72
N ARG A 15 -3.47 -0.22 13.87
CA ARG A 15 -2.68 -1.43 14.06
C ARG A 15 -3.61 -2.63 14.11
N ASP A 16 -3.36 -3.59 13.22
CA ASP A 16 -4.01 -4.89 13.28
C ASP A 16 -3.21 -5.87 14.13
N LEU A 17 -3.88 -6.86 14.67
CA LEU A 17 -3.26 -7.99 15.37
C LEU A 17 -3.04 -9.10 14.34
N PRO A 18 -1.97 -9.93 14.50
CA PRO A 18 -1.75 -11.08 13.64
C PRO A 18 -2.99 -11.99 13.61
N ASP A 19 -3.43 -12.35 12.42
CA ASP A 19 -4.57 -13.23 12.19
C ASP A 19 -4.11 -14.45 11.38
N PHE A 20 -4.58 -15.64 11.74
CA PHE A 20 -4.23 -16.86 11.03
C PHE A 20 -4.76 -16.89 9.57
N ARG A 21 -5.64 -15.97 9.20
CA ARG A 21 -6.16 -15.80 7.83
C ARG A 21 -5.26 -14.91 6.98
N ASP A 22 -4.28 -14.23 7.59
CA ASP A 22 -3.35 -13.36 6.87
C ASP A 22 -2.50 -14.20 5.91
N TYR A 23 -2.30 -13.68 4.71
CA TYR A 23 -1.43 -14.30 3.74
C TYR A 23 0.04 -14.09 4.12
N THR A 24 0.74 -15.19 4.38
CA THR A 24 2.19 -15.18 4.60
C THR A 24 2.93 -15.77 3.40
N PRO A 25 4.24 -15.57 3.26
CA PRO A 25 5.02 -16.20 2.19
C PRO A 25 4.92 -17.72 2.17
N GLU A 26 4.69 -18.35 3.33
CA GLU A 26 4.57 -19.81 3.51
C GLU A 26 3.14 -20.31 3.32
N HIS A 27 2.18 -19.40 3.07
CA HIS A 27 0.79 -19.79 2.84
C HIS A 27 0.65 -20.62 1.55
N GLU A 28 -0.11 -21.72 1.59
CA GLU A 28 -0.29 -22.68 0.48
C GLU A 28 -0.66 -22.04 -0.88
N LYS A 29 -1.36 -20.92 -0.88
CA LYS A 29 -1.73 -20.15 -2.09
C LYS A 29 -0.65 -19.18 -2.54
N ILE A 30 0.18 -18.71 -1.64
CA ILE A 30 1.20 -17.67 -1.89
C ILE A 30 2.52 -18.28 -2.31
N GLU A 31 2.97 -19.35 -1.65
CA GLU A 31 4.25 -20.01 -1.95
C GLU A 31 4.41 -20.36 -3.45
N PRO A 32 3.40 -20.97 -4.14
CA PRO A 32 3.53 -21.25 -5.57
C PRO A 32 3.63 -20.00 -6.45
N LEU A 33 3.00 -18.88 -6.03
CA LEU A 33 3.08 -17.62 -6.75
C LEU A 33 4.47 -16.99 -6.60
N LEU A 34 5.05 -17.00 -5.41
CA LEU A 34 6.41 -16.53 -5.15
C LEU A 34 7.44 -17.35 -5.90
N ALA A 35 7.26 -18.68 -5.99
CA ALA A 35 8.11 -19.56 -6.76
C ALA A 35 8.10 -19.23 -8.27
N LYS A 36 6.93 -18.88 -8.84
CA LYS A 36 6.80 -18.50 -10.26
C LYS A 36 7.60 -17.23 -10.59
N ILE A 37 7.66 -16.28 -9.68
CA ILE A 37 8.37 -15.01 -9.88
C ILE A 37 9.80 -15.03 -9.32
N ASN A 38 10.30 -16.20 -8.93
CA ASN A 38 11.65 -16.43 -8.38
C ASN A 38 12.00 -15.56 -7.14
N ILE A 39 11.03 -15.13 -6.37
CA ILE A 39 11.24 -14.38 -5.12
C ILE A 39 11.54 -15.32 -3.94
N ALA A 40 11.10 -16.57 -4.00
CA ALA A 40 11.25 -17.55 -2.91
C ALA A 40 12.70 -18.01 -2.63
N LYS A 41 13.67 -17.65 -3.47
CA LYS A 41 15.06 -18.01 -3.27
C LYS A 41 15.84 -16.91 -2.56
N PRO A 42 16.50 -17.21 -1.43
CA PRO A 42 17.39 -16.24 -0.80
C PRO A 42 18.47 -15.81 -1.79
N VAL A 43 18.55 -14.52 -2.07
CA VAL A 43 19.65 -13.97 -2.88
C VAL A 43 20.85 -13.78 -1.96
N ALA A 44 22.00 -14.32 -2.34
CA ALA A 44 23.23 -14.12 -1.57
C ALA A 44 23.54 -12.62 -1.46
N ALA A 45 23.80 -12.13 -0.25
CA ALA A 45 24.02 -10.70 0.03
C ALA A 45 25.11 -10.07 -0.87
N LYS A 46 26.09 -10.88 -1.32
CA LYS A 46 27.15 -10.45 -2.25
C LYS A 46 26.67 -10.13 -3.67
N SER A 47 25.46 -10.56 -4.06
CA SER A 47 24.90 -10.31 -5.38
C SER A 47 23.87 -9.17 -5.41
N LEU A 48 23.62 -8.55 -4.26
CA LEU A 48 22.70 -7.40 -4.20
C LEU A 48 23.38 -6.13 -4.69
N PRO A 49 22.68 -5.30 -5.51
CA PRO A 49 23.21 -3.99 -5.91
C PRO A 49 23.37 -3.09 -4.69
N GLY A 50 24.33 -2.15 -4.73
CA GLY A 50 24.56 -1.20 -3.64
C GLY A 50 23.41 -0.22 -3.41
N SER A 51 22.59 0.03 -4.43
CA SER A 51 21.37 0.84 -4.36
C SER A 51 20.38 0.43 -5.45
N VAL A 52 19.09 0.64 -5.18
CA VAL A 52 18.00 0.43 -6.14
C VAL A 52 17.08 1.64 -6.08
N ASP A 53 16.77 2.23 -7.23
CA ASP A 53 15.80 3.32 -7.36
C ASP A 53 14.59 2.84 -8.16
N LEU A 54 13.45 2.77 -7.51
CA LEU A 54 12.19 2.31 -8.08
C LEU A 54 11.24 3.46 -8.45
N ARG A 55 11.65 4.72 -8.24
CA ARG A 55 10.79 5.90 -8.43
C ARG A 55 10.26 6.05 -9.85
N ALA A 56 10.97 5.54 -10.84
CA ALA A 56 10.53 5.58 -12.24
C ALA A 56 9.19 4.85 -12.48
N TRP A 57 8.81 3.95 -11.58
CA TRP A 57 7.57 3.16 -11.68
C TRP A 57 6.45 3.68 -10.79
N CYS A 58 6.77 4.64 -9.90
CA CYS A 58 5.80 5.21 -8.99
C CYS A 58 4.87 6.19 -9.73
N SER A 59 3.62 6.25 -9.27
CA SER A 59 2.67 7.28 -9.65
C SER A 59 3.07 8.66 -9.11
N PRO A 60 2.49 9.74 -9.63
CA PRO A 60 2.63 11.06 -9.02
C PRO A 60 2.26 11.06 -7.54
N ILE A 61 2.90 11.94 -6.77
CA ILE A 61 2.61 12.09 -5.34
C ILE A 61 1.21 12.70 -5.17
N GLU A 62 0.40 12.06 -4.35
CA GLU A 62 -0.93 12.52 -4.02
C GLU A 62 -1.05 12.99 -2.58
N ASP A 63 -1.98 13.89 -2.33
CA ASP A 63 -2.25 14.46 -1.02
C ASP A 63 -3.63 14.02 -0.51
N GLN A 64 -3.65 13.25 0.58
CA GLN A 64 -4.89 12.80 1.22
C GLN A 64 -5.60 13.89 2.02
N LEU A 65 -4.99 15.07 2.17
CA LEU A 65 -5.49 16.18 3.01
C LEU A 65 -5.72 15.72 4.46
N ASP A 66 -6.86 16.09 5.04
CA ASP A 66 -7.21 15.78 6.44
C ASP A 66 -7.92 14.42 6.61
N LEU A 67 -8.17 13.70 5.51
CA LEU A 67 -8.86 12.42 5.54
C LEU A 67 -7.94 11.30 6.06
N GLY A 68 -8.43 10.45 6.95
CA GLY A 68 -7.72 9.29 7.50
C GLY A 68 -7.57 8.12 6.51
N SER A 69 -7.23 8.39 5.24
CA SER A 69 -7.19 7.43 4.13
C SER A 69 -5.78 6.93 3.78
N CYS A 70 -4.80 7.05 4.67
CA CYS A 70 -3.41 6.69 4.39
C CYS A 70 -3.22 5.22 3.96
N THR A 71 -4.03 4.30 4.47
CA THR A 71 -4.03 2.89 4.06
C THR A 71 -4.47 2.72 2.61
N ALA A 72 -5.51 3.42 2.20
CA ALA A 72 -5.99 3.42 0.82
C ALA A 72 -4.99 4.13 -0.12
N GLN A 73 -4.32 5.19 0.32
CA GLN A 73 -3.24 5.84 -0.43
C GLN A 73 -2.10 4.86 -0.70
N ALA A 74 -1.66 4.13 0.33
CA ALA A 74 -0.61 3.12 0.20
C ALA A 74 -1.03 1.96 -0.72
N GLY A 75 -2.24 1.43 -0.56
CA GLY A 75 -2.77 0.34 -1.39
C GLY A 75 -2.92 0.74 -2.86
N ALA A 76 -3.50 1.90 -3.13
CA ALA A 76 -3.63 2.43 -4.49
C ALA A 76 -2.27 2.63 -5.16
N GLY A 77 -1.33 3.29 -4.46
CA GLY A 77 0.02 3.51 -4.98
C GLY A 77 0.78 2.21 -5.28
N LEU A 78 0.54 1.16 -4.49
CA LEU A 78 1.13 -0.16 -4.73
C LEU A 78 0.55 -0.81 -6.00
N ILE A 79 -0.75 -0.76 -6.20
CA ILE A 79 -1.41 -1.28 -7.41
C ILE A 79 -0.88 -0.53 -8.64
N GLU A 80 -0.87 0.79 -8.62
CA GLU A 80 -0.39 1.64 -9.71
C GLU A 80 1.08 1.36 -10.04
N PHE A 81 1.93 1.17 -9.03
CA PHE A 81 3.33 0.79 -9.21
C PHE A 81 3.47 -0.53 -9.96
N TYR A 82 2.75 -1.56 -9.56
CA TYR A 82 2.84 -2.87 -10.21
C TYR A 82 2.23 -2.87 -11.60
N GLU A 83 1.13 -2.16 -11.84
CA GLU A 83 0.54 -2.01 -13.17
C GLU A 83 1.48 -1.29 -14.13
N ASN A 84 2.06 -0.16 -13.69
CA ASN A 84 3.03 0.58 -14.48
C ASN A 84 4.26 -0.28 -14.80
N ARG A 85 4.77 -1.02 -13.81
CA ARG A 85 5.92 -1.91 -14.02
C ARG A 85 5.63 -3.09 -14.95
N ALA A 86 4.42 -3.65 -14.89
CA ALA A 86 4.04 -4.82 -15.68
C ALA A 86 3.64 -4.47 -17.11
N PHE A 87 2.96 -3.35 -17.29
CA PHE A 87 2.30 -3.00 -18.56
C PHE A 87 2.79 -1.69 -19.18
N GLY A 88 3.60 -0.92 -18.46
CA GLY A 88 4.10 0.38 -18.93
C GLY A 88 3.02 1.46 -19.01
N THR A 89 1.90 1.26 -18.35
CA THR A 89 0.78 2.19 -18.32
C THR A 89 0.45 2.59 -16.88
N HIS A 90 0.23 3.86 -16.68
CA HIS A 90 -0.25 4.37 -15.40
C HIS A 90 -1.78 4.39 -15.41
N THR A 91 -2.38 3.66 -14.46
CA THR A 91 -3.83 3.67 -14.23
C THR A 91 -4.07 4.36 -12.89
N ASP A 92 -4.80 5.45 -12.90
CA ASP A 92 -5.14 6.18 -11.68
C ASP A 92 -6.23 5.44 -10.90
N VAL A 93 -5.88 4.92 -9.74
CA VAL A 93 -6.77 4.15 -8.86
C VAL A 93 -7.47 5.08 -7.87
N SER A 94 -8.80 5.02 -7.81
CA SER A 94 -9.56 5.85 -6.89
C SER A 94 -9.33 5.48 -5.43
N ARG A 95 -8.55 6.28 -4.75
CA ARG A 95 -8.20 6.14 -3.33
C ARG A 95 -9.41 6.28 -2.42
N LEU A 96 -10.32 7.21 -2.76
CA LEU A 96 -11.56 7.41 -2.01
C LEU A 96 -12.49 6.20 -2.14
N PHE A 97 -12.57 5.61 -3.33
CA PHE A 97 -13.33 4.38 -3.53
C PHE A 97 -12.75 3.24 -2.68
N LEU A 98 -11.44 3.03 -2.73
CA LEU A 98 -10.77 1.99 -1.95
C LEU A 98 -11.00 2.18 -0.44
N TYR A 99 -10.84 3.41 0.05
CA TYR A 99 -11.08 3.75 1.45
C TYR A 99 -12.54 3.48 1.85
N LYS A 100 -13.49 3.93 1.05
CA LYS A 100 -14.92 3.71 1.32
C LYS A 100 -15.30 2.23 1.25
N ALA A 101 -14.81 1.49 0.27
CA ALA A 101 -15.09 0.06 0.12
C ALA A 101 -14.58 -0.74 1.32
N THR A 102 -13.33 -0.51 1.74
CA THR A 102 -12.74 -1.17 2.91
C THR A 102 -13.57 -0.92 4.16
N ARG A 103 -13.98 0.31 4.40
CA ARG A 103 -14.79 0.67 5.56
C ARG A 103 -16.20 0.08 5.51
N ASN A 104 -16.80 -0.01 4.32
CA ASN A 104 -18.10 -0.66 4.14
C ASN A 104 -18.05 -2.16 4.48
N LEU A 105 -16.95 -2.85 4.11
CA LEU A 105 -16.74 -4.25 4.47
C LEU A 105 -16.69 -4.47 5.99
N LEU A 106 -16.17 -3.49 6.73
CA LEU A 106 -16.10 -3.51 8.19
C LEU A 106 -17.39 -2.97 8.87
N GLY A 107 -18.35 -2.47 8.10
CA GLY A 107 -19.55 -1.83 8.63
C GLY A 107 -19.28 -0.49 9.34
N TRP A 108 -18.16 0.15 9.04
CA TRP A 108 -17.75 1.38 9.72
C TRP A 108 -18.27 2.63 9.03
N THR A 109 -18.69 3.60 9.83
CA THR A 109 -19.12 4.93 9.39
C THR A 109 -18.14 6.02 9.84
N GLY A 110 -18.19 7.16 9.18
CA GLY A 110 -17.29 8.29 9.48
C GLY A 110 -15.85 8.08 9.03
N ASP A 111 -14.96 8.97 9.39
CA ASP A 111 -13.53 8.96 9.06
C ASP A 111 -12.71 8.49 10.27
N THR A 112 -12.58 7.18 10.45
CA THR A 112 -11.90 6.55 11.58
C THR A 112 -10.69 5.72 11.19
N GLY A 113 -10.21 5.84 9.95
CA GLY A 113 -9.09 5.06 9.44
C GLY A 113 -9.45 3.66 8.96
N ALA A 114 -8.46 2.83 8.72
CA ALA A 114 -8.62 1.44 8.31
C ALA A 114 -7.39 0.59 8.69
N TYR A 115 -7.54 -0.74 8.66
CA TYR A 115 -6.44 -1.69 8.79
C TYR A 115 -5.68 -1.87 7.48
N LEU A 116 -4.48 -2.45 7.57
CA LEU A 116 -3.61 -2.86 6.47
C LEU A 116 -3.41 -4.38 6.47
N SER A 117 -4.43 -5.14 6.71
CA SER A 117 -4.39 -6.61 6.69
C SER A 117 -5.14 -7.18 5.49
#